data_f829dd57f1462732d6dd4a3366853a45
#
_entry.id   f829dd57f1462732d6dd4a3366853a45
#
_cell.length_a   1.000
_cell.length_b   1.000
_cell.length_c   1.000
_cell.angle_alpha   90.00
_cell.angle_beta   90.00
_cell.angle_gamma   90.00
#
_symmetry.space_group_name_H-M   'P 1'
#
loop_
_entity.id
_entity.type
_entity.pdbx_description
1 polymer ?
#
loop_
_entity_poly.entity_id
_entity_poly.type
_entity_poly.pdbx_seq_one_letter_code
_entity_poly.pdbx_strand_id
1 'polypeptide(L)'
;MTAEPVLTTPTPRTFYIHDDLTDVVRASHGDDSEALRQVGRLFEAIRAEGARIVVLSLAQQIDGLVAQGRRPPFDVTIGIGPAGERVASQLHARTGWFPRIRRVELARQECADGGYKLVTLGAESLPRQLEPLDGAASVALVDDTVFSGLTMRAVLRALPLGAFGRVEAFCLRAVAQSLISIAAWCPVAAGFVAPGRLLTDVSFINASGLVLPGAIRCADGSTLAFYERPEWMRAWFPLRADDVTACGRVLRAVLEAPLVPA
;
A
#
# COMPACT_ATOMS: atom_id res chain seq x y z
N MET A 1 21.06 -32.57 6.96
CA MET A 1 20.46 -31.25 7.30
C MET A 1 20.87 -30.30 6.18
N THR A 2 20.00 -30.14 5.20
CA THR A 2 20.15 -29.13 4.15
C THR A 2 19.67 -27.80 4.74
N ALA A 3 20.59 -26.83 4.89
CA ALA A 3 20.25 -25.48 5.30
C ALA A 3 19.27 -24.91 4.25
N GLU A 4 18.07 -24.53 4.66
CA GLU A 4 17.18 -23.74 3.83
C GLU A 4 17.92 -22.47 3.38
N PRO A 5 17.80 -22.07 2.10
CA PRO A 5 18.36 -20.81 1.67
C PRO A 5 17.66 -19.70 2.44
N VAL A 6 18.39 -19.01 3.30
CA VAL A 6 17.95 -17.77 3.92
C VAL A 6 17.73 -16.79 2.76
N LEU A 7 16.47 -16.56 2.39
CA LEU A 7 16.12 -15.50 1.45
C LEU A 7 16.56 -14.19 2.08
N THR A 8 17.75 -13.73 1.70
CA THR A 8 18.31 -12.45 2.16
C THR A 8 17.47 -11.35 1.54
N THR A 9 16.57 -10.79 2.33
CA THR A 9 15.85 -9.57 1.94
C THR A 9 16.90 -8.47 1.74
N PRO A 10 17.04 -7.92 0.53
CA PRO A 10 18.05 -6.90 0.30
C PRO A 10 17.76 -5.66 1.13
N THR A 11 18.81 -5.03 1.65
CA THR A 11 18.72 -3.72 2.31
C THR A 11 18.67 -2.64 1.22
N PRO A 12 17.54 -1.95 1.02
CA PRO A 12 17.44 -0.90 0.00
C PRO A 12 18.29 0.32 0.38
N ARG A 13 18.82 1.05 -0.60
CA ARG A 13 19.57 2.29 -0.36
C ARG A 13 18.69 3.37 0.26
N THR A 14 17.43 3.49 -0.21
CA THR A 14 16.41 4.38 0.35
C THR A 14 15.18 3.55 0.69
N PHE A 15 14.69 3.72 1.90
CA PHE A 15 13.51 3.02 2.38
C PHE A 15 12.41 4.04 2.72
N TYR A 16 11.34 3.99 1.96
CA TYR A 16 10.20 4.88 2.11
C TYR A 16 9.13 4.24 2.98
N ILE A 17 8.66 4.98 3.97
CA ILE A 17 7.59 4.54 4.87
C ILE A 17 6.43 5.50 4.73
N HIS A 18 5.30 4.97 4.31
CA HIS A 18 4.06 5.72 4.24
C HIS A 18 3.42 5.77 5.63
N ASP A 19 3.20 6.97 6.13
CA ASP A 19 2.43 7.20 7.34
C ASP A 19 0.92 7.12 7.01
N ASP A 20 0.38 5.94 7.18
CA ASP A 20 -1.05 5.63 7.10
C ASP A 20 -1.64 5.32 8.48
N LEU A 21 -0.85 5.47 9.55
CA LEU A 21 -1.28 5.21 10.92
C LEU A 21 -1.72 6.47 11.65
N THR A 22 -0.97 7.56 11.54
CA THR A 22 -1.15 8.74 12.39
C THR A 22 -2.58 9.29 12.32
N ASP A 23 -3.11 9.50 11.12
CA ASP A 23 -4.46 10.07 10.95
C ASP A 23 -5.56 9.08 11.34
N VAL A 24 -5.38 7.79 11.05
CA VAL A 24 -6.34 6.74 11.41
C VAL A 24 -6.42 6.58 12.93
N VAL A 25 -5.27 6.51 13.60
CA VAL A 25 -5.21 6.37 15.06
C VAL A 25 -5.76 7.63 15.75
N ARG A 26 -5.43 8.81 15.24
CA ARG A 26 -6.00 10.07 15.74
C ARG A 26 -7.52 10.10 15.66
N ALA A 27 -8.06 9.71 14.50
CA ALA A 27 -9.51 9.70 14.27
C ALA A 27 -10.25 8.69 15.14
N SER A 28 -9.64 7.53 15.45
CA SER A 28 -10.30 6.45 16.22
C SER A 28 -10.06 6.52 17.72
N HIS A 29 -8.94 7.09 18.17
CA HIS A 29 -8.54 7.10 19.59
C HIS A 29 -8.41 8.51 20.19
N GLY A 30 -8.40 9.57 19.37
CA GLY A 30 -8.25 10.96 19.79
C GLY A 30 -6.80 11.43 19.90
N ASP A 31 -6.63 12.77 20.00
CA ASP A 31 -5.31 13.42 19.98
C ASP A 31 -4.46 13.12 21.22
N ASP A 32 -5.07 12.93 22.37
CA ASP A 32 -4.37 12.69 23.65
C ASP A 32 -4.25 11.20 24.01
N SER A 33 -4.52 10.31 23.08
CA SER A 33 -4.54 8.87 23.31
C SER A 33 -3.15 8.26 23.51
N GLU A 34 -3.07 7.17 24.29
CA GLU A 34 -1.85 6.36 24.38
C GLU A 34 -1.49 5.77 23.01
N ALA A 35 -2.48 5.38 22.23
CA ALA A 35 -2.26 4.87 20.87
C ALA A 35 -1.49 5.87 20.01
N LEU A 36 -1.89 7.15 20.01
CA LEU A 36 -1.21 8.18 19.23
C LEU A 36 0.20 8.48 19.75
N ARG A 37 0.41 8.44 21.09
CA ARG A 37 1.76 8.54 21.67
C ARG A 37 2.66 7.38 21.22
N GLN A 38 2.14 6.16 21.16
CA GLN A 38 2.90 4.99 20.67
C GLN A 38 3.20 5.07 19.17
N VAL A 39 2.30 5.63 18.35
CA VAL A 39 2.61 5.96 16.94
C VAL A 39 3.80 6.93 16.86
N GLY A 40 3.82 7.97 17.69
CA GLY A 40 4.95 8.90 17.79
C GLY A 40 6.27 8.19 18.09
N ARG A 41 6.31 7.32 19.10
CA ARG A 41 7.49 6.53 19.48
C ARG A 41 7.96 5.59 18.36
N LEU A 42 7.03 4.95 17.66
CA LEU A 42 7.35 4.12 16.49
C LEU A 42 8.07 4.95 15.42
N PHE A 43 7.54 6.14 15.08
CA PHE A 43 8.17 6.99 14.07
C PHE A 43 9.49 7.61 14.54
N GLU A 44 9.67 7.85 15.82
CA GLU A 44 10.97 8.24 16.41
C GLU A 44 12.01 7.12 16.22
N ALA A 45 11.67 5.88 16.56
CA ALA A 45 12.54 4.72 16.37
C ALA A 45 12.89 4.51 14.88
N ILE A 46 11.90 4.65 13.99
CA ILE A 46 12.08 4.57 12.54
C ILE A 46 13.05 5.63 12.03
N ARG A 47 12.88 6.90 12.42
CA ARG A 47 13.75 8.01 11.98
C ARG A 47 15.16 7.91 12.55
N ALA A 48 15.33 7.28 13.71
CA ALA A 48 16.64 7.03 14.33
C ALA A 48 17.51 6.03 13.53
N GLU A 49 16.96 5.31 12.54
CA GLU A 49 17.71 4.51 11.57
C GLU A 49 18.64 5.37 10.69
N GLY A 50 18.32 6.65 10.49
CA GLY A 50 19.15 7.61 9.78
C GLY A 50 18.63 8.03 8.41
N ALA A 51 19.51 8.68 7.64
CA ALA A 51 19.14 9.40 6.40
C ALA A 51 18.57 8.53 5.27
N ARG A 52 18.74 7.22 5.32
CA ARG A 52 18.15 6.29 4.33
C ARG A 52 16.64 6.13 4.46
N ILE A 53 16.07 6.52 5.59
CA ILE A 53 14.62 6.44 5.84
C ILE A 53 13.96 7.76 5.42
N VAL A 54 12.90 7.63 4.63
CA VAL A 54 12.06 8.74 4.22
C VAL A 54 10.61 8.43 4.60
N VAL A 55 10.05 9.21 5.50
CA VAL A 55 8.63 9.09 5.87
C VAL A 55 7.81 9.99 4.94
N LEU A 56 6.83 9.40 4.26
CA LEU A 56 5.93 10.09 3.34
C LEU A 56 4.56 10.26 4.00
N SER A 57 4.09 11.49 4.14
CA SER A 57 2.73 11.73 4.61
C SER A 57 1.70 11.49 3.49
N LEU A 58 0.48 11.10 3.88
CA LEU A 58 -0.62 10.92 2.95
C LEU A 58 -0.95 12.23 2.21
N ALA A 59 -0.99 13.36 2.94
CA ALA A 59 -1.28 14.67 2.38
C ALA A 59 -0.31 15.06 1.26
N GLN A 60 1.00 14.91 1.47
CA GLN A 60 2.01 15.20 0.45
C GLN A 60 1.81 14.39 -0.83
N GLN A 61 1.45 13.12 -0.71
CA GLN A 61 1.23 12.24 -1.86
C GLN A 61 -0.06 12.59 -2.61
N ILE A 62 -1.13 12.91 -1.90
CA ILE A 62 -2.37 13.40 -2.51
C ILE A 62 -2.13 14.74 -3.21
N ASP A 63 -1.43 15.68 -2.57
CA ASP A 63 -1.08 16.98 -3.16
C ASP A 63 -0.26 16.81 -4.44
N GLY A 64 0.69 15.85 -4.44
CA GLY A 64 1.47 15.49 -5.63
C GLY A 64 0.62 14.97 -6.79
N LEU A 65 -0.47 14.24 -6.52
CA LEU A 65 -1.42 13.81 -7.56
C LEU A 65 -2.26 14.99 -8.06
N VAL A 66 -2.80 15.80 -7.14
CA VAL A 66 -3.67 16.93 -7.49
C VAL A 66 -2.90 17.99 -8.30
N ALA A 67 -1.62 18.22 -7.99
CA ALA A 67 -0.76 19.16 -8.70
C ALA A 67 -0.51 18.79 -10.17
N GLN A 68 -0.72 17.53 -10.56
CA GLN A 68 -0.58 17.08 -11.96
C GLN A 68 -1.72 17.54 -12.88
N GLY A 69 -2.68 18.30 -12.37
CA GLY A 69 -3.74 18.94 -13.14
C GLY A 69 -5.13 18.36 -12.91
N ARG A 70 -6.12 19.07 -13.43
CA ARG A 70 -7.53 18.70 -13.30
C ARG A 70 -7.87 17.56 -14.26
N ARG A 71 -8.78 16.69 -13.80
CA ARG A 71 -9.37 15.63 -14.60
C ARG A 71 -10.89 15.72 -14.54
N PRO A 72 -11.60 15.47 -15.63
CA PRO A 72 -13.05 15.28 -15.57
C PRO A 72 -13.36 14.03 -14.75
N PRO A 73 -14.51 13.98 -14.06
CA PRO A 73 -14.93 12.79 -13.32
C PRO A 73 -14.89 11.52 -14.17
N PHE A 74 -14.57 10.39 -13.55
CA PHE A 74 -14.66 9.08 -14.18
C PHE A 74 -16.03 8.45 -13.90
N ASP A 75 -16.56 7.71 -14.87
CA ASP A 75 -17.85 7.05 -14.69
C ASP A 75 -17.78 5.95 -13.63
N VAL A 76 -16.67 5.23 -13.59
CA VAL A 76 -16.38 4.21 -12.57
C VAL A 76 -14.92 4.31 -12.12
N THR A 77 -14.72 4.12 -10.83
CA THR A 77 -13.40 4.00 -10.22
C THR A 77 -13.26 2.65 -9.55
N ILE A 78 -12.20 1.93 -9.87
CA ILE A 78 -11.87 0.63 -9.28
C ILE A 78 -10.75 0.85 -8.26
N GLY A 79 -11.08 0.76 -6.98
CA GLY A 79 -10.11 0.75 -5.88
C GLY A 79 -9.58 -0.66 -5.66
N ILE A 80 -8.26 -0.83 -5.74
CA ILE A 80 -7.62 -2.13 -5.54
C ILE A 80 -7.44 -2.37 -4.04
N GLY A 81 -8.20 -3.31 -3.50
CA GLY A 81 -8.23 -3.59 -2.07
C GLY A 81 -8.74 -2.41 -1.22
N PRO A 82 -8.73 -2.57 0.11
CA PRO A 82 -9.15 -1.51 1.03
C PRO A 82 -8.29 -0.24 0.94
N ALA A 83 -6.99 -0.38 0.62
CA ALA A 83 -6.08 0.74 0.50
C ALA A 83 -6.40 1.60 -0.73
N GLY A 84 -6.60 0.99 -1.90
CA GLY A 84 -6.98 1.69 -3.12
C GLY A 84 -8.35 2.37 -3.01
N GLU A 85 -9.33 1.73 -2.35
CA GLU A 85 -10.63 2.33 -2.07
C GLU A 85 -10.50 3.59 -1.19
N ARG A 86 -9.70 3.53 -0.11
CA ARG A 86 -9.44 4.71 0.74
C ARG A 86 -8.79 5.85 -0.03
N VAL A 87 -7.79 5.54 -0.84
CA VAL A 87 -7.10 6.55 -1.68
C VAL A 87 -8.08 7.19 -2.66
N ALA A 88 -8.90 6.38 -3.33
CA ALA A 88 -9.92 6.88 -4.25
C ALA A 88 -10.93 7.81 -3.54
N SER A 89 -11.39 7.44 -2.35
CA SER A 89 -12.33 8.24 -1.55
C SER A 89 -11.73 9.57 -1.14
N GLN A 90 -10.47 9.59 -0.70
CA GLN A 90 -9.78 10.81 -0.30
C GLN A 90 -9.51 11.75 -1.48
N LEU A 91 -9.10 11.19 -2.62
CA LEU A 91 -8.94 11.97 -3.85
C LEU A 91 -10.30 12.50 -4.34
N HIS A 92 -11.37 11.69 -4.24
CA HIS A 92 -12.72 12.17 -4.59
C HIS A 92 -13.14 13.36 -3.74
N ALA A 93 -12.96 13.27 -2.43
CA ALA A 93 -13.32 14.37 -1.50
C ALA A 93 -12.60 15.69 -1.85
N ARG A 94 -11.37 15.62 -2.39
CA ARG A 94 -10.58 16.80 -2.77
C ARG A 94 -10.81 17.30 -4.20
N THR A 95 -11.24 16.43 -5.10
CA THR A 95 -11.18 16.72 -6.54
C THR A 95 -12.50 16.47 -7.28
N GLY A 96 -13.37 15.63 -6.74
CA GLY A 96 -14.57 15.15 -7.43
C GLY A 96 -14.29 14.13 -8.55
N TRP A 97 -13.04 13.64 -8.73
CA TRP A 97 -12.70 12.77 -9.88
C TRP A 97 -13.37 11.41 -9.86
N PHE A 98 -13.69 10.85 -8.69
CA PHE A 98 -14.08 9.45 -8.49
C PHE A 98 -15.47 9.29 -7.83
N PRO A 99 -16.56 9.72 -8.47
CA PRO A 99 -17.91 9.75 -7.86
C PRO A 99 -18.49 8.35 -7.59
N ARG A 100 -18.06 7.33 -8.31
CA ARG A 100 -18.50 5.93 -8.12
C ARG A 100 -17.30 5.03 -7.90
N ILE A 101 -17.03 4.68 -6.64
CA ILE A 101 -15.91 3.83 -6.26
C ILE A 101 -16.43 2.41 -6.02
N ARG A 102 -15.77 1.44 -6.65
CA ARG A 102 -15.96 0.00 -6.45
C ARG A 102 -14.64 -0.61 -6.00
N ARG A 103 -14.69 -1.47 -5.01
CA ARG A 103 -13.51 -2.19 -4.55
C ARG A 103 -13.41 -3.55 -5.21
N VAL A 104 -12.20 -3.92 -5.63
CA VAL A 104 -11.85 -5.30 -6.01
C VAL A 104 -10.97 -5.90 -4.92
N GLU A 105 -11.30 -7.11 -4.52
CA GLU A 105 -10.61 -7.83 -3.45
C GLU A 105 -9.51 -8.70 -4.05
N LEU A 106 -8.31 -8.12 -4.13
CA LEU A 106 -7.12 -8.77 -4.68
C LEU A 106 -5.93 -8.57 -3.74
N ALA A 107 -5.23 -9.64 -3.42
CA ALA A 107 -4.07 -9.62 -2.54
C ALA A 107 -2.91 -10.43 -3.11
N ARG A 108 -1.70 -10.12 -2.66
CA ARG A 108 -0.51 -10.95 -2.88
C ARG A 108 -0.38 -11.96 -1.76
N GLN A 109 -0.13 -13.21 -2.11
CA GLN A 109 0.13 -14.30 -1.19
C GLN A 109 1.48 -14.92 -1.49
N GLU A 110 2.27 -15.18 -0.47
CA GLU A 110 3.53 -15.91 -0.59
C GLU A 110 3.29 -17.32 -1.15
N CYS A 111 4.22 -17.80 -1.95
CA CYS A 111 4.29 -19.19 -2.40
C CYS A 111 5.37 -19.92 -1.61
N ALA A 112 5.26 -21.26 -1.55
CA ALA A 112 6.23 -22.10 -0.85
C ALA A 112 7.67 -21.99 -1.43
N ASP A 113 7.80 -21.57 -2.68
CA ASP A 113 9.08 -21.34 -3.39
C ASP A 113 9.67 -19.92 -3.14
N GLY A 114 9.04 -19.11 -2.26
CA GLY A 114 9.46 -17.74 -1.96
C GLY A 114 8.99 -16.69 -2.95
N GLY A 115 8.20 -17.08 -3.97
CA GLY A 115 7.54 -16.14 -4.89
C GLY A 115 6.22 -15.60 -4.34
N TYR A 116 5.51 -14.82 -5.18
CA TYR A 116 4.18 -14.29 -4.87
C TYR A 116 3.20 -14.64 -5.98
N LYS A 117 2.00 -15.05 -5.59
CA LYS A 117 0.84 -15.16 -6.48
C LYS A 117 -0.22 -14.13 -6.09
N LEU A 118 -1.09 -13.79 -7.05
CA LEU A 118 -2.28 -13.01 -6.76
C LEU A 118 -3.43 -13.96 -6.39
N VAL A 119 -4.16 -13.58 -5.36
CA VAL A 119 -5.36 -14.29 -4.92
C VAL A 119 -6.50 -13.30 -4.77
N THR A 120 -7.70 -13.71 -5.16
CA THR A 120 -8.93 -12.97 -4.82
C THR A 120 -9.29 -13.26 -3.37
N LEU A 121 -9.68 -12.22 -2.63
CA LEU A 121 -10.20 -12.37 -1.28
C LEU A 121 -11.71 -12.48 -1.38
N GLY A 122 -12.26 -13.65 -1.10
CA GLY A 122 -13.70 -13.93 -1.24
C GLY A 122 -14.01 -14.96 -2.34
N ALA A 123 -15.30 -15.16 -2.59
CA ALA A 123 -15.79 -16.22 -3.48
C ALA A 123 -15.72 -15.87 -4.98
N GLU A 124 -15.62 -14.58 -5.32
CA GLU A 124 -15.70 -14.11 -6.69
C GLU A 124 -14.32 -14.01 -7.37
N SER A 125 -14.24 -14.47 -8.61
CA SER A 125 -13.06 -14.27 -9.44
C SER A 125 -12.90 -12.79 -9.82
N LEU A 126 -11.68 -12.35 -10.12
CA LEU A 126 -11.42 -10.94 -10.51
C LEU A 126 -12.29 -10.46 -11.69
N PRO A 127 -12.51 -11.22 -12.78
CA PRO A 127 -13.45 -10.80 -13.84
C PRO A 127 -14.87 -10.55 -13.31
N ARG A 128 -15.38 -11.41 -12.40
CA ARG A 128 -16.70 -11.22 -11.80
C ARG A 128 -16.79 -9.97 -10.92
N GLN A 129 -15.76 -9.70 -10.14
CA GLN A 129 -15.71 -8.49 -9.32
C GLN A 129 -15.68 -7.20 -10.17
N LEU A 130 -15.24 -7.28 -11.42
CA LEU A 130 -15.20 -6.16 -12.35
C LEU A 130 -16.54 -5.93 -13.07
N GLU A 131 -17.46 -6.89 -13.06
CA GLU A 131 -18.80 -6.76 -13.67
C GLU A 131 -19.84 -6.17 -12.69
N PRO A 132 -20.88 -5.41 -13.14
CA PRO A 132 -21.01 -4.84 -14.48
C PRO A 132 -20.29 -3.49 -14.59
N LEU A 133 -19.68 -3.24 -15.75
CA LEU A 133 -19.12 -1.93 -16.14
C LEU A 133 -19.91 -1.33 -17.31
N ASP A 134 -21.11 -1.85 -17.55
CA ASP A 134 -21.94 -1.47 -18.69
C ASP A 134 -22.30 0.03 -18.67
N GLY A 135 -22.17 0.65 -19.84
CA GLY A 135 -22.43 2.07 -20.04
C GLY A 135 -21.37 3.01 -19.49
N ALA A 136 -20.27 2.52 -18.90
CA ALA A 136 -19.15 3.37 -18.50
C ALA A 136 -18.31 3.73 -19.73
N ALA A 137 -18.13 5.03 -20.00
CA ALA A 137 -17.23 5.51 -21.02
C ALA A 137 -15.79 5.73 -20.48
N SER A 138 -15.65 5.86 -19.16
CA SER A 138 -14.36 6.13 -18.52
C SER A 138 -14.17 5.34 -17.21
N VAL A 139 -12.97 4.79 -17.01
CA VAL A 139 -12.60 3.97 -15.86
C VAL A 139 -11.29 4.47 -15.26
N ALA A 140 -11.28 4.70 -13.94
CA ALA A 140 -10.07 4.92 -13.17
C ALA A 140 -9.70 3.67 -12.37
N LEU A 141 -8.41 3.32 -12.33
CA LEU A 141 -7.86 2.34 -11.40
C LEU A 141 -7.08 3.06 -10.32
N VAL A 142 -7.33 2.74 -9.06
CA VAL A 142 -6.67 3.42 -7.94
C VAL A 142 -6.07 2.38 -6.99
N ASP A 143 -4.78 2.55 -6.67
CA ASP A 143 -4.08 1.77 -5.65
C ASP A 143 -3.32 2.73 -4.73
N ASP A 144 -2.86 2.26 -3.58
CA ASP A 144 -1.98 3.05 -2.72
C ASP A 144 -0.53 3.01 -3.23
N THR A 145 -0.05 1.85 -3.65
CA THR A 145 1.35 1.63 -4.03
C THR A 145 1.51 0.78 -5.29
N VAL A 146 2.17 1.31 -6.29
CA VAL A 146 2.68 0.52 -7.42
C VAL A 146 4.13 0.13 -7.12
N PHE A 147 4.32 -0.99 -6.41
CA PHE A 147 5.62 -1.53 -6.06
C PHE A 147 6.25 -2.27 -7.25
N SER A 148 5.78 -3.47 -7.58
CA SER A 148 6.18 -4.21 -8.79
C SER A 148 5.19 -4.03 -9.95
N GLY A 149 4.04 -3.42 -9.70
CA GLY A 149 2.94 -3.30 -10.64
C GLY A 149 2.15 -4.58 -10.89
N LEU A 150 2.44 -5.68 -10.17
CA LEU A 150 1.81 -6.99 -10.39
C LEU A 150 0.27 -6.91 -10.28
N THR A 151 -0.23 -6.31 -9.19
CA THR A 151 -1.67 -6.19 -8.91
C THR A 151 -2.37 -5.30 -9.93
N MET A 152 -1.83 -4.11 -10.20
CA MET A 152 -2.38 -3.16 -11.16
C MET A 152 -2.46 -3.78 -12.57
N ARG A 153 -1.39 -4.45 -13.03
CA ARG A 153 -1.40 -5.14 -14.34
C ARG A 153 -2.41 -6.28 -14.40
N ALA A 154 -2.65 -6.99 -13.29
CA ALA A 154 -3.65 -8.05 -13.28
C ALA A 154 -5.07 -7.49 -13.48
N VAL A 155 -5.39 -6.38 -12.84
CA VAL A 155 -6.67 -5.69 -13.03
C VAL A 155 -6.79 -5.16 -14.46
N LEU A 156 -5.75 -4.49 -15.00
CA LEU A 156 -5.73 -4.00 -16.38
C LEU A 156 -5.94 -5.11 -17.42
N ARG A 157 -5.34 -6.28 -17.19
CA ARG A 157 -5.55 -7.45 -18.10
C ARG A 157 -6.96 -8.01 -18.04
N ALA A 158 -7.64 -7.90 -16.91
CA ALA A 158 -9.00 -8.40 -16.74
C ALA A 158 -10.06 -7.42 -17.25
N LEU A 159 -9.70 -6.15 -17.48
CA LEU A 159 -10.60 -5.13 -18.01
C LEU A 159 -10.69 -5.21 -19.54
N PRO A 160 -11.87 -5.04 -20.13
CA PRO A 160 -12.04 -4.88 -21.57
C PRO A 160 -11.63 -3.45 -22.00
N LEU A 161 -10.34 -3.14 -21.96
CA LEU A 161 -9.81 -1.78 -22.15
C LEU A 161 -10.32 -1.10 -23.42
N GLY A 162 -10.51 -1.86 -24.51
CA GLY A 162 -11.04 -1.34 -25.79
C GLY A 162 -12.51 -0.91 -25.75
N ALA A 163 -13.25 -1.25 -24.67
CA ALA A 163 -14.65 -0.84 -24.51
C ALA A 163 -14.78 0.58 -23.90
N PHE A 164 -13.70 1.15 -23.37
CA PHE A 164 -13.71 2.45 -22.70
C PHE A 164 -13.03 3.52 -23.56
N GLY A 165 -13.61 4.71 -23.62
CA GLY A 165 -12.99 5.88 -24.27
C GLY A 165 -11.83 6.46 -23.47
N ARG A 166 -11.80 6.23 -22.13
CA ARG A 166 -10.74 6.69 -21.24
C ARG A 166 -10.49 5.70 -20.10
N VAL A 167 -9.23 5.25 -19.98
CA VAL A 167 -8.75 4.48 -18.82
C VAL A 167 -7.51 5.17 -18.29
N GLU A 168 -7.42 5.38 -16.98
CA GLU A 168 -6.25 5.99 -16.33
C GLU A 168 -6.01 5.32 -14.96
N ALA A 169 -4.73 5.08 -14.63
CA ALA A 169 -4.32 4.50 -13.37
C ALA A 169 -3.76 5.58 -12.43
N PHE A 170 -4.02 5.43 -11.14
CA PHE A 170 -3.59 6.35 -10.09
C PHE A 170 -2.98 5.58 -8.92
N CYS A 171 -1.92 6.13 -8.32
CA CYS A 171 -1.41 5.63 -7.06
C CYS A 171 -0.79 6.76 -6.23
N LEU A 172 -0.73 6.58 -4.91
CA LEU A 172 -0.06 7.55 -4.05
C LEU A 172 1.44 7.54 -4.31
N ARG A 173 2.03 6.36 -4.50
CA ARG A 173 3.47 6.22 -4.72
C ARG A 173 3.80 5.05 -5.62
N ALA A 174 4.92 5.18 -6.30
CA ALA A 174 5.42 4.14 -7.18
C ALA A 174 6.94 4.13 -7.28
N VAL A 175 7.49 2.99 -7.70
CA VAL A 175 8.85 2.92 -8.23
C VAL A 175 8.82 3.31 -9.71
N ALA A 176 9.73 4.18 -10.14
CA ALA A 176 9.77 4.67 -11.52
C ALA A 176 9.77 3.54 -12.56
N GLN A 177 10.56 2.50 -12.33
CA GLN A 177 10.63 1.32 -13.18
C GLN A 177 9.27 0.63 -13.35
N SER A 178 8.47 0.57 -12.28
CA SER A 178 7.17 -0.11 -12.29
C SER A 178 6.11 0.70 -13.03
N LEU A 179 6.17 2.03 -12.98
CA LEU A 179 5.26 2.90 -13.73
C LEU A 179 5.37 2.70 -15.23
N ILE A 180 6.58 2.48 -15.76
CA ILE A 180 6.80 2.20 -17.19
C ILE A 180 5.97 0.99 -17.63
N SER A 181 5.90 -0.03 -16.80
CA SER A 181 5.15 -1.25 -17.10
C SER A 181 3.62 -1.05 -17.10
N ILE A 182 3.13 -0.07 -16.32
CA ILE A 182 1.71 0.31 -16.31
C ILE A 182 1.39 1.25 -17.45
N ALA A 183 2.28 2.22 -17.74
CA ALA A 183 2.12 3.19 -18.82
C ALA A 183 1.99 2.54 -20.21
N ALA A 184 2.46 1.31 -20.37
CA ALA A 184 2.23 0.52 -21.60
C ALA A 184 0.76 0.14 -21.81
N TRP A 185 -0.10 0.22 -20.79
CA TRP A 185 -1.51 -0.15 -20.85
C TRP A 185 -2.45 1.06 -20.87
N CYS A 186 -2.16 2.07 -20.05
CA CYS A 186 -2.95 3.30 -19.93
C CYS A 186 -2.10 4.41 -19.33
N PRO A 187 -2.49 5.69 -19.45
CA PRO A 187 -1.91 6.78 -18.67
C PRO A 187 -1.90 6.43 -17.19
N VAL A 188 -0.81 6.80 -16.49
CA VAL A 188 -0.66 6.55 -15.06
C VAL A 188 -0.13 7.79 -14.35
N ALA A 189 -0.74 8.13 -13.22
CA ALA A 189 -0.35 9.23 -12.35
C ALA A 189 0.03 8.70 -10.96
N ALA A 190 1.15 9.18 -10.41
CA ALA A 190 1.60 8.86 -9.07
C ALA A 190 1.90 10.13 -8.29
N GLY A 191 1.44 10.22 -7.03
CA GLY A 191 1.68 11.37 -6.17
C GLY A 191 3.16 11.52 -5.78
N PHE A 192 3.85 10.40 -5.68
CA PHE A 192 5.28 10.32 -5.43
C PHE A 192 5.90 9.21 -6.27
N VAL A 193 7.05 9.50 -6.91
CA VAL A 193 7.79 8.52 -7.71
C VAL A 193 9.20 8.40 -7.18
N ALA A 194 9.55 7.22 -6.67
CA ALA A 194 10.90 6.93 -6.23
C ALA A 194 11.77 6.52 -7.43
N PRO A 195 12.92 7.17 -7.63
CA PRO A 195 13.88 6.76 -8.66
C PRO A 195 14.64 5.52 -8.24
N GLY A 196 15.05 4.70 -9.20
CA GLY A 196 15.91 3.53 -8.96
C GLY A 196 15.21 2.20 -9.17
N ARG A 197 15.95 1.12 -8.82
CA ARG A 197 15.50 -0.25 -8.98
C ARG A 197 14.83 -0.75 -7.71
N LEU A 198 13.75 -1.47 -7.91
CA LEU A 198 12.98 -2.10 -6.86
C LEU A 198 13.86 -3.02 -6.00
N LEU A 199 13.68 -2.97 -4.68
CA LEU A 199 14.37 -3.74 -3.63
C LEU A 199 15.85 -3.42 -3.47
N THR A 200 16.56 -3.03 -4.52
CA THR A 200 17.99 -2.71 -4.47
C THR A 200 18.23 -1.25 -4.10
N ASP A 201 17.63 -0.33 -4.85
CA ASP A 201 17.81 1.10 -4.65
C ASP A 201 16.72 1.66 -3.75
N VAL A 202 15.49 1.15 -3.91
CA VAL A 202 14.30 1.64 -3.19
C VAL A 202 13.39 0.51 -2.73
N SER A 203 12.74 0.72 -1.60
CA SER A 203 11.61 -0.09 -1.15
C SER A 203 10.59 0.79 -0.44
N PHE A 204 9.34 0.30 -0.35
CA PHE A 204 8.22 0.97 0.30
C PHE A 204 7.50 0.03 1.24
N ILE A 205 7.06 0.55 2.37
CA ILE A 205 6.07 -0.09 3.22
C ILE A 205 5.05 0.93 3.73
N ASN A 206 3.91 0.42 4.17
CA ASN A 206 2.95 1.16 4.98
C ASN A 206 3.31 1.01 6.46
N ALA A 207 3.23 2.08 7.23
CA ALA A 207 3.48 2.03 8.66
C ALA A 207 2.47 1.11 9.37
N SER A 208 1.21 1.07 8.90
CA SER A 208 0.21 0.11 9.39
C SER A 208 0.68 -1.34 9.25
N GLY A 209 1.35 -1.66 8.15
CA GLY A 209 1.88 -3.01 7.92
C GLY A 209 3.01 -3.41 8.86
N LEU A 210 3.73 -2.44 9.48
CA LEU A 210 4.68 -2.76 10.54
C LEU A 210 3.99 -3.33 11.78
N VAL A 211 2.74 -2.92 12.04
CA VAL A 211 2.05 -3.12 13.32
C VAL A 211 0.91 -4.12 13.21
N LEU A 212 0.09 -3.99 12.15
CA LEU A 212 -1.16 -4.74 12.00
C LEU A 212 -0.96 -5.98 11.12
N PRO A 213 -1.61 -7.12 11.45
CA PRO A 213 -1.60 -8.30 10.61
C PRO A 213 -2.30 -8.01 9.27
N GLY A 214 -1.88 -8.73 8.22
CA GLY A 214 -2.42 -8.55 6.87
C GLY A 214 -1.44 -7.94 5.86
N ALA A 215 -0.33 -7.37 6.33
CA ALA A 215 0.74 -6.88 5.47
C ALA A 215 1.44 -8.02 4.70
N ILE A 216 1.61 -9.15 5.35
CA ILE A 216 2.12 -10.40 4.77
C ILE A 216 0.98 -11.43 4.80
N ARG A 217 0.70 -12.04 3.66
CA ARG A 217 -0.14 -13.22 3.56
C ARG A 217 0.74 -14.41 3.23
N CYS A 218 0.85 -15.33 4.19
CA CYS A 218 1.68 -16.53 4.09
C CYS A 218 1.09 -17.56 3.11
N ALA A 219 1.89 -18.54 2.72
CA ALA A 219 1.48 -19.61 1.80
C ALA A 219 0.30 -20.44 2.34
N ASP A 220 0.19 -20.61 3.65
CA ASP A 220 -0.91 -21.29 4.35
C ASP A 220 -2.18 -20.43 4.51
N GLY A 221 -2.13 -19.16 4.07
CA GLY A 221 -3.23 -18.21 4.18
C GLY A 221 -3.26 -17.40 5.48
N SER A 222 -2.40 -17.71 6.46
CA SER A 222 -2.22 -16.87 7.66
C SER A 222 -1.69 -15.49 7.30
N THR A 223 -1.85 -14.51 8.20
CA THR A 223 -1.40 -13.15 7.96
C THR A 223 -0.53 -12.66 9.11
N LEU A 224 0.53 -11.93 8.76
CA LEU A 224 1.49 -11.35 9.68
C LEU A 224 1.62 -9.85 9.48
N ALA A 225 2.04 -9.16 10.54
CA ALA A 225 2.64 -7.83 10.45
C ALA A 225 4.13 -7.96 10.08
N PHE A 226 4.72 -6.88 9.56
CA PHE A 226 6.14 -6.92 9.17
C PHE A 226 7.08 -7.15 10.36
N TYR A 227 6.76 -6.66 11.57
CA TYR A 227 7.62 -6.88 12.74
C TYR A 227 7.72 -8.37 13.13
N GLU A 228 6.81 -9.22 12.66
CA GLU A 228 6.80 -10.67 12.91
C GLU A 228 7.77 -11.42 11.96
N ARG A 229 8.47 -10.70 11.07
CA ARG A 229 9.54 -11.21 10.19
C ARG A 229 10.89 -10.56 10.59
N PRO A 230 11.63 -11.13 11.55
CA PRO A 230 12.87 -10.55 12.05
C PRO A 230 13.92 -10.31 10.97
N GLU A 231 13.98 -11.16 9.95
CA GLU A 231 14.89 -11.01 8.81
C GLU A 231 14.59 -9.75 8.00
N TRP A 232 13.31 -9.39 7.82
CA TRP A 232 12.91 -8.16 7.14
C TRP A 232 13.21 -6.94 7.99
N MET A 233 12.94 -7.02 9.30
CA MET A 233 13.25 -5.92 10.22
C MET A 233 14.74 -5.59 10.21
N ARG A 234 15.63 -6.61 10.28
CA ARG A 234 17.08 -6.40 10.19
C ARG A 234 17.53 -5.84 8.84
N ALA A 235 16.90 -6.25 7.73
CA ALA A 235 17.21 -5.72 6.41
C ALA A 235 16.78 -4.26 6.24
N TRP A 236 15.62 -3.91 6.78
CA TRP A 236 15.04 -2.57 6.63
C TRP A 236 15.56 -1.57 7.67
N PHE A 237 15.86 -2.04 8.88
CA PHE A 237 16.30 -1.23 10.03
C PHE A 237 17.56 -1.85 10.67
N PRO A 238 18.69 -1.95 9.94
CA PRO A 238 19.88 -2.64 10.44
C PRO A 238 20.43 -2.07 11.75
N LEU A 239 20.20 -0.79 12.05
CA LEU A 239 20.63 -0.15 13.30
C LEU A 239 19.56 -0.16 14.39
N ARG A 240 18.27 -0.30 14.04
CA ARG A 240 17.12 -0.10 14.92
C ARG A 240 16.06 -1.20 14.84
N ALA A 241 16.39 -2.37 14.30
CA ALA A 241 15.42 -3.46 14.13
C ALA A 241 14.70 -3.82 15.43
N ASP A 242 15.44 -3.95 16.53
CA ASP A 242 14.88 -4.33 17.82
C ASP A 242 13.99 -3.22 18.42
N ASP A 243 14.40 -1.95 18.29
CA ASP A 243 13.62 -0.80 18.76
C ASP A 243 12.30 -0.67 17.99
N VAL A 244 12.36 -0.74 16.64
CA VAL A 244 11.17 -0.66 15.78
C VAL A 244 10.23 -1.84 16.04
N THR A 245 10.79 -3.06 16.20
CA THR A 245 10.01 -4.26 16.54
C THR A 245 9.33 -4.13 17.89
N ALA A 246 10.03 -3.63 18.92
CA ALA A 246 9.47 -3.42 20.24
C ALA A 246 8.32 -2.39 20.20
N CYS A 247 8.53 -1.25 19.54
CA CYS A 247 7.49 -0.22 19.35
C CYS A 247 6.28 -0.78 18.59
N GLY A 248 6.49 -1.54 17.52
CA GLY A 248 5.41 -2.18 16.75
C GLY A 248 4.56 -3.12 17.61
N ARG A 249 5.20 -3.95 18.43
CA ARG A 249 4.52 -4.88 19.33
C ARG A 249 3.70 -4.15 20.40
N VAL A 250 4.27 -3.11 21.01
CA VAL A 250 3.57 -2.31 22.03
C VAL A 250 2.38 -1.58 21.40
N LEU A 251 2.57 -0.95 20.25
CA LEU A 251 1.49 -0.24 19.57
C LEU A 251 0.36 -1.20 19.16
N ARG A 252 0.67 -2.38 18.65
CA ARG A 252 -0.33 -3.41 18.35
C ARG A 252 -1.17 -3.76 19.60
N ALA A 253 -0.52 -4.04 20.73
CA ALA A 253 -1.22 -4.36 21.96
C ALA A 253 -2.16 -3.23 22.42
N VAL A 254 -1.76 -1.96 22.23
CA VAL A 254 -2.60 -0.80 22.55
C VAL A 254 -3.79 -0.69 21.60
N LEU A 255 -3.59 -0.96 20.29
CA LEU A 255 -4.67 -0.89 19.28
C LEU A 255 -5.67 -2.03 19.40
N GLU A 256 -5.25 -3.21 19.88
CA GLU A 256 -6.11 -4.37 20.09
C GLU A 256 -6.83 -4.34 21.47
N ALA A 257 -6.41 -3.46 22.38
CA ALA A 257 -7.08 -3.30 23.67
C ALA A 257 -8.51 -2.72 23.48
N PRO A 258 -9.51 -3.23 24.22
CA PRO A 258 -10.85 -2.66 24.18
C PRO A 258 -10.81 -1.17 24.51
N LEU A 259 -11.48 -0.35 23.70
CA LEU A 259 -11.67 1.06 24.03
C LEU A 259 -12.47 1.14 25.34
N VAL A 260 -11.86 1.65 26.41
CA VAL A 260 -12.56 1.92 27.65
C VAL A 260 -13.49 3.10 27.37
N PRO A 261 -14.83 2.95 27.51
CA PRO A 261 -15.72 4.09 27.35
C PRO A 261 -15.36 5.16 28.38
N ALA A 262 -15.27 6.40 27.90
CA ALA A 262 -15.02 7.57 28.75
C ALA A 262 -16.23 7.91 29.65
#